data_f2873000d119b6add36cbd5f16e1e7dc
#
_entry.id   f2873000d119b6add36cbd5f16e1e7dc
#
_cell.length_a   1.000
_cell.length_b   1.000
_cell.length_c   1.000
_cell.angle_alpha   90.00
_cell.angle_beta   90.00
_cell.angle_gamma   90.00
#
_symmetry.space_group_name_H-M   'P 1'
#
loop_
_entity.id
_entity.type
_entity.pdbx_description
1 polymer ?
#
loop_
_entity_poly.entity_id
_entity_poly.type
_entity_poly.pdbx_seq_one_letter_code
_entity_poly.pdbx_strand_id
1 'polypeptide(L)'
;IYMVILYTSMGIGMFLLNFSNPLKFEPFILISVLTSAGLIPILLTKKKPPNFKKIKVMSLKEVYTASPFGMVSAFFYGTIQSALFTLLAVYAASMNFTIFQISLVTFLLAISGAISQWPIGKISDIFDRRKVIIYSTFGAAFFAFCAILASRQMYLPAELATNKTWFYISLILFSVCSLPMFSLILAHTNDFIPKEQFVAAGASLQFTFGMGAMGGPFLCSIFMNIVGLNGFFVFLIFFHILIGAFGIYRNTVRSVVENPDSQFVAMPSTITVAGIELSPAVGSIEEPQKTEDIQVTSL
;
A
#
# COMPACT_ATOMS: atom_id res chain seq x y z
N ILE A 1 11.47 -7.81 -2.77
CA ILE A 1 11.24 -9.17 -2.22
C ILE A 1 10.23 -9.11 -1.07
N TYR A 2 10.40 -8.25 -0.05
CA TYR A 2 9.52 -8.18 1.14
C TYR A 2 8.03 -8.01 0.77
N MET A 3 7.70 -7.03 -0.08
CA MET A 3 6.31 -6.77 -0.51
C MET A 3 5.69 -7.93 -1.29
N VAL A 4 6.49 -8.59 -2.13
CA VAL A 4 6.03 -9.78 -2.86
C VAL A 4 5.65 -10.89 -1.89
N ILE A 5 6.50 -11.15 -0.88
CA ILE A 5 6.22 -12.15 0.15
C ILE A 5 4.95 -11.77 0.93
N LEU A 6 4.82 -10.51 1.37
CA LEU A 6 3.68 -10.03 2.15
C LEU A 6 2.36 -10.20 1.39
N TYR A 7 2.25 -9.67 0.18
CA TYR A 7 1.01 -9.77 -0.60
C TYR A 7 0.73 -11.19 -1.07
N THR A 8 1.76 -11.96 -1.44
CA THR A 8 1.58 -13.38 -1.80
C THR A 8 1.07 -14.19 -0.62
N SER A 9 1.66 -14.02 0.56
CA SER A 9 1.22 -14.69 1.79
C SER A 9 -0.21 -14.29 2.17
N MET A 10 -0.56 -13.00 2.02
CA MET A 10 -1.92 -12.51 2.25
C MET A 10 -2.91 -13.15 1.28
N GLY A 11 -2.58 -13.21 -0.01
CA GLY A 11 -3.41 -13.83 -1.03
C GLY A 11 -3.60 -15.34 -0.77
N ILE A 12 -2.52 -16.07 -0.49
CA ILE A 12 -2.57 -17.51 -0.17
C ILE A 12 -3.38 -17.73 1.11
N GLY A 13 -3.21 -16.89 2.13
CA GLY A 13 -3.93 -16.99 3.39
C GLY A 13 -5.44 -16.99 3.20
N MET A 14 -5.96 -16.23 2.23
CA MET A 14 -7.40 -16.21 1.93
C MET A 14 -7.92 -17.54 1.36
N PHE A 15 -7.09 -18.34 0.67
CA PHE A 15 -7.49 -19.65 0.20
C PHE A 15 -7.62 -20.68 1.33
N LEU A 16 -6.97 -20.46 2.48
CA LEU A 16 -7.11 -21.34 3.63
C LEU A 16 -8.56 -21.42 4.14
N LEU A 17 -9.36 -20.38 3.90
CA LEU A 17 -10.80 -20.39 4.21
C LEU A 17 -11.59 -21.45 3.45
N ASN A 18 -11.09 -21.96 2.32
CA ASN A 18 -11.75 -23.01 1.56
C ASN A 18 -11.56 -24.40 2.15
N PHE A 19 -10.59 -24.59 3.06
CA PHE A 19 -10.29 -25.87 3.70
C PHE A 19 -11.01 -26.06 5.03
N SER A 20 -11.69 -25.04 5.54
CA SER A 20 -12.39 -25.09 6.82
C SER A 20 -13.68 -24.26 6.77
N ASN A 21 -14.63 -24.59 7.64
CA ASN A 21 -15.85 -23.80 7.74
C ASN A 21 -15.55 -22.47 8.46
N PRO A 22 -15.73 -21.31 7.81
CA PRO A 22 -15.41 -20.00 8.41
C PRO A 22 -16.28 -19.66 9.64
N LEU A 23 -17.41 -20.36 9.85
CA LEU A 23 -18.29 -20.17 11.00
C LEU A 23 -17.87 -21.02 12.21
N LYS A 24 -16.87 -21.89 12.06
CA LYS A 24 -16.34 -22.75 13.12
C LYS A 24 -15.01 -22.19 13.65
N PHE A 25 -14.48 -22.83 14.71
CA PHE A 25 -13.22 -22.44 15.35
C PHE A 25 -11.96 -22.91 14.60
N GLU A 26 -12.08 -23.82 13.65
CA GLU A 26 -10.97 -24.42 12.89
C GLU A 26 -10.03 -23.35 12.23
N PRO A 27 -10.55 -22.29 11.55
CA PRO A 27 -9.69 -21.25 11.00
C PRO A 27 -8.87 -20.52 12.06
N PHE A 28 -9.43 -20.30 13.25
CA PHE A 28 -8.73 -19.61 14.35
C PHE A 28 -7.58 -20.46 14.91
N ILE A 29 -7.78 -21.79 15.00
CA ILE A 29 -6.69 -22.72 15.37
C ILE A 29 -5.60 -22.68 14.32
N LEU A 30 -5.94 -22.73 13.02
CA LEU A 30 -4.96 -22.69 11.94
C LEU A 30 -4.13 -21.40 11.99
N ILE A 31 -4.78 -20.24 12.18
CA ILE A 31 -4.09 -18.96 12.32
C ILE A 31 -3.14 -18.98 13.52
N SER A 32 -3.59 -19.49 14.67
CA SER A 32 -2.76 -19.58 15.89
C SER A 32 -1.53 -20.46 15.68
N VAL A 33 -1.70 -21.62 15.05
CA VAL A 33 -0.59 -22.55 14.74
C VAL A 33 0.39 -21.91 13.77
N LEU A 34 -0.08 -21.30 12.67
CA LEU A 34 0.78 -20.66 11.66
C LEU A 34 1.54 -19.47 12.25
N THR A 35 0.88 -18.66 13.09
CA THR A 35 1.53 -17.52 13.75
C THR A 35 2.61 -17.99 14.71
N SER A 36 2.33 -19.05 15.51
CA SER A 36 3.31 -19.64 16.43
C SER A 36 4.49 -20.28 15.66
N ALA A 37 4.20 -20.99 14.58
CA ALA A 37 5.23 -21.58 13.73
C ALA A 37 6.12 -20.50 13.07
N GLY A 38 5.56 -19.35 12.71
CA GLY A 38 6.30 -18.22 12.16
C GLY A 38 7.32 -17.61 13.14
N LEU A 39 7.18 -17.81 14.44
CA LEU A 39 8.15 -17.38 15.45
C LEU A 39 9.38 -18.29 15.53
N ILE A 40 9.27 -19.55 15.11
CA ILE A 40 10.35 -20.54 15.23
C ILE A 40 11.66 -20.08 14.55
N PRO A 41 11.66 -19.62 13.29
CA PRO A 41 12.89 -19.15 12.65
C PRO A 41 13.54 -17.97 13.36
N ILE A 42 12.72 -17.08 13.95
CA ILE A 42 13.21 -15.92 14.70
C ILE A 42 13.90 -16.38 15.99
N LEU A 43 13.27 -17.30 16.72
CA LEU A 43 13.82 -17.84 17.97
C LEU A 43 15.11 -18.66 17.75
N LEU A 44 15.25 -19.32 16.59
CA LEU A 44 16.45 -20.06 16.22
C LEU A 44 17.59 -19.16 15.72
N THR A 45 17.34 -17.89 15.47
CA THR A 45 18.34 -16.95 14.96
C THR A 45 19.32 -16.55 16.07
N LYS A 46 20.62 -16.83 15.87
CA LYS A 46 21.70 -16.46 16.80
C LYS A 46 22.26 -15.06 16.58
N LYS A 47 21.73 -14.29 15.62
CA LYS A 47 22.18 -12.92 15.34
C LYS A 47 21.81 -11.98 16.46
N LYS A 48 22.74 -11.10 16.87
CA LYS A 48 22.46 -10.03 17.82
C LYS A 48 21.40 -9.09 17.25
N PRO A 49 20.50 -8.56 18.08
CA PRO A 49 19.56 -7.54 17.61
C PRO A 49 20.32 -6.31 17.11
N PRO A 50 19.82 -5.63 16.07
CA PRO A 50 20.44 -4.39 15.59
C PRO A 50 20.45 -3.32 16.70
N ASN A 51 21.55 -2.57 16.76
CA ASN A 51 21.63 -1.41 17.66
C ASN A 51 20.94 -0.24 17.00
N PHE A 52 19.76 0.13 17.50
CA PHE A 52 19.05 1.32 17.04
C PHE A 52 19.65 2.59 17.64
N LYS A 53 20.07 3.51 16.78
CA LYS A 53 20.46 4.88 17.22
C LYS A 53 19.20 5.61 17.68
N LYS A 54 19.37 6.59 18.59
CA LYS A 54 18.25 7.47 18.98
C LYS A 54 17.74 8.22 17.73
N ILE A 55 16.55 7.90 17.28
CA ILE A 55 15.93 8.54 16.12
C ILE A 55 15.49 9.94 16.54
N LYS A 56 15.89 10.95 15.77
CA LYS A 56 15.37 12.30 15.93
C LYS A 56 13.92 12.31 15.49
N VAL A 57 12.99 12.49 16.41
CA VAL A 57 11.55 12.51 16.13
C VAL A 57 11.23 13.73 15.27
N MET A 58 10.49 13.53 14.18
CA MET A 58 9.88 14.62 13.42
C MET A 58 8.41 14.74 13.80
N SER A 59 7.97 15.96 14.12
CA SER A 59 6.56 16.22 14.37
C SER A 59 5.74 16.12 13.07
N LEU A 60 4.44 15.81 13.17
CA LEU A 60 3.52 15.81 12.02
C LEU A 60 3.54 17.14 11.27
N LYS A 61 3.68 18.26 11.98
CA LYS A 61 3.76 19.61 11.40
C LYS A 61 5.02 19.79 10.54
N GLU A 62 6.16 19.30 11.00
CA GLU A 62 7.43 19.37 10.25
C GLU A 62 7.33 18.57 8.95
N VAL A 63 6.80 17.34 9.00
CA VAL A 63 6.61 16.49 7.79
C VAL A 63 5.57 17.12 6.85
N TYR A 64 4.47 17.66 7.39
CA TYR A 64 3.48 18.38 6.59
C TYR A 64 4.08 19.61 5.90
N THR A 65 4.91 20.39 6.59
CA THR A 65 5.59 21.56 6.00
C THR A 65 6.56 21.14 4.90
N ALA A 66 7.30 20.04 5.10
CA ALA A 66 8.22 19.50 4.11
C ALA A 66 7.48 18.92 2.89
N SER A 67 6.47 18.08 3.11
CA SER A 67 5.72 17.40 2.04
C SER A 67 4.20 17.38 2.33
N PRO A 68 3.49 18.50 2.09
CA PRO A 68 2.03 18.53 2.28
C PRO A 68 1.30 17.52 1.42
N PHE A 69 1.75 17.31 0.18
CA PHE A 69 1.15 16.32 -0.72
C PHE A 69 1.32 14.89 -0.18
N GLY A 70 2.50 14.55 0.33
CA GLY A 70 2.74 13.25 0.94
C GLY A 70 1.83 12.98 2.13
N MET A 71 1.71 13.94 3.07
CA MET A 71 0.89 13.78 4.26
C MET A 71 -0.60 13.64 3.97
N VAL A 72 -1.16 14.51 3.12
CA VAL A 72 -2.58 14.46 2.72
C VAL A 72 -2.89 13.17 1.95
N SER A 73 -2.00 12.79 1.03
CA SER A 73 -2.14 11.55 0.27
C SER A 73 -2.07 10.32 1.17
N ALA A 74 -1.19 10.30 2.19
CA ALA A 74 -1.10 9.21 3.15
C ALA A 74 -2.40 9.05 3.94
N PHE A 75 -3.01 10.15 4.38
CA PHE A 75 -4.29 10.13 5.08
C PHE A 75 -5.41 9.53 4.22
N PHE A 76 -5.63 10.07 3.03
CA PHE A 76 -6.69 9.58 2.14
C PHE A 76 -6.41 8.16 1.65
N TYR A 77 -5.14 7.81 1.42
CA TYR A 77 -4.79 6.45 1.03
C TYR A 77 -5.02 5.45 2.17
N GLY A 78 -4.75 5.83 3.42
CA GLY A 78 -5.14 5.03 4.59
C GLY A 78 -6.64 4.76 4.64
N THR A 79 -7.45 5.78 4.37
CA THR A 79 -8.91 5.68 4.27
C THR A 79 -9.34 4.70 3.16
N ILE A 80 -8.72 4.78 1.98
CA ILE A 80 -8.97 3.86 0.86
C ILE A 80 -8.58 2.43 1.21
N GLN A 81 -7.35 2.22 1.64
CA GLN A 81 -6.79 0.88 1.81
C GLN A 81 -7.49 0.10 2.91
N SER A 82 -7.82 0.75 4.04
CA SER A 82 -8.54 0.09 5.11
C SER A 82 -9.95 -0.34 4.69
N ALA A 83 -10.70 0.52 3.98
CA ALA A 83 -12.00 0.16 3.45
C ALA A 83 -11.90 -0.97 2.41
N LEU A 84 -10.91 -0.90 1.51
CA LEU A 84 -10.68 -1.93 0.50
C LEU A 84 -10.49 -3.31 1.12
N PHE A 85 -9.56 -3.46 2.06
CA PHE A 85 -9.26 -4.76 2.66
C PHE A 85 -10.34 -5.25 3.65
N THR A 86 -11.10 -4.35 4.27
CA THR A 86 -12.16 -4.73 5.20
C THR A 86 -13.47 -5.07 4.48
N LEU A 87 -13.86 -4.29 3.48
CA LEU A 87 -15.20 -4.37 2.88
C LEU A 87 -15.25 -5.08 1.53
N LEU A 88 -14.12 -5.37 0.88
CA LEU A 88 -14.12 -6.11 -0.39
C LEU A 88 -14.77 -7.49 -0.28
N ALA A 89 -14.45 -8.23 0.79
CA ALA A 89 -15.05 -9.55 1.04
C ALA A 89 -16.55 -9.45 1.32
N VAL A 90 -16.97 -8.42 2.07
CA VAL A 90 -18.39 -8.13 2.34
C VAL A 90 -19.11 -7.77 1.04
N TYR A 91 -18.52 -6.91 0.20
CA TYR A 91 -19.05 -6.58 -1.11
C TYR A 91 -19.22 -7.83 -1.98
N ALA A 92 -18.20 -8.67 -2.09
CA ALA A 92 -18.25 -9.88 -2.90
C ALA A 92 -19.28 -10.90 -2.35
N ALA A 93 -19.39 -11.04 -1.02
CA ALA A 93 -20.42 -11.88 -0.40
C ALA A 93 -21.83 -11.38 -0.71
N SER A 94 -22.04 -10.05 -0.67
CA SER A 94 -23.32 -9.42 -1.02
C SER A 94 -23.67 -9.57 -2.53
N MET A 95 -22.66 -9.84 -3.38
CA MET A 95 -22.83 -10.19 -4.80
C MET A 95 -23.04 -11.69 -5.02
N ASN A 96 -23.37 -12.46 -3.97
CA ASN A 96 -23.52 -13.92 -4.00
C ASN A 96 -22.29 -14.68 -4.55
N PHE A 97 -21.10 -14.18 -4.28
CA PHE A 97 -19.87 -14.89 -4.59
C PHE A 97 -19.67 -16.05 -3.61
N THR A 98 -19.25 -17.20 -4.13
CA THR A 98 -18.83 -18.34 -3.28
C THR A 98 -17.57 -18.00 -2.49
N ILE A 99 -17.28 -18.73 -1.40
CA ILE A 99 -16.05 -18.56 -0.61
C ILE A 99 -14.82 -18.63 -1.50
N PHE A 100 -14.78 -19.58 -2.45
CA PHE A 100 -13.70 -19.67 -3.44
C PHE A 100 -13.55 -18.40 -4.29
N GLN A 101 -14.65 -17.84 -4.78
CA GLN A 101 -14.62 -16.62 -5.58
C GLN A 101 -14.19 -15.40 -4.76
N ILE A 102 -14.58 -15.30 -3.49
CA ILE A 102 -14.12 -14.24 -2.57
C ILE A 102 -12.61 -14.36 -2.34
N SER A 103 -12.12 -15.58 -2.08
CA SER A 103 -10.69 -15.85 -1.94
C SER A 103 -9.92 -15.51 -3.22
N LEU A 104 -10.48 -15.86 -4.38
CA LEU A 104 -9.88 -15.56 -5.69
C LEU A 104 -9.78 -14.04 -5.94
N VAL A 105 -10.85 -13.28 -5.66
CA VAL A 105 -10.86 -11.81 -5.79
C VAL A 105 -9.74 -11.19 -4.95
N THR A 106 -9.64 -11.59 -3.67
CA THR A 106 -8.63 -11.05 -2.75
C THR A 106 -7.21 -11.49 -3.17
N PHE A 107 -7.05 -12.72 -3.63
CA PHE A 107 -5.77 -13.22 -4.15
C PHE A 107 -5.33 -12.44 -5.39
N LEU A 108 -6.20 -12.28 -6.38
CA LEU A 108 -5.90 -11.53 -7.60
C LEU A 108 -5.54 -10.07 -7.30
N LEU A 109 -6.25 -9.43 -6.37
CA LEU A 109 -5.94 -8.09 -5.92
C LEU A 109 -4.57 -8.02 -5.26
N ALA A 110 -4.24 -8.95 -4.37
CA ALA A 110 -2.97 -8.97 -3.66
C ALA A 110 -1.79 -9.24 -4.60
N ILE A 111 -1.88 -10.27 -5.46
CA ILE A 111 -0.78 -10.66 -6.34
C ILE A 111 -0.51 -9.63 -7.45
N SER A 112 -1.55 -9.03 -8.03
CA SER A 112 -1.39 -7.97 -9.03
C SER A 112 -0.76 -6.71 -8.41
N GLY A 113 -1.14 -6.36 -7.18
CA GLY A 113 -0.49 -5.30 -6.42
C GLY A 113 0.97 -5.60 -6.09
N ALA A 114 1.31 -6.85 -5.74
CA ALA A 114 2.69 -7.27 -5.51
C ALA A 114 3.55 -7.11 -6.78
N ILE A 115 3.06 -7.62 -7.90
CA ILE A 115 3.76 -7.57 -9.19
C ILE A 115 3.95 -6.12 -9.65
N SER A 116 2.95 -5.26 -9.44
CA SER A 116 2.98 -3.86 -9.87
C SER A 116 3.98 -2.99 -9.11
N GLN A 117 4.42 -3.40 -7.91
CA GLN A 117 5.40 -2.64 -7.12
C GLN A 117 6.69 -2.36 -7.91
N TRP A 118 7.21 -3.36 -8.63
CA TRP A 118 8.44 -3.21 -9.35
C TRP A 118 8.33 -2.28 -10.58
N PRO A 119 7.41 -2.50 -11.54
CA PRO A 119 7.32 -1.63 -12.71
C PRO A 119 6.92 -0.19 -12.35
N ILE A 120 5.96 0.00 -11.44
CA ILE A 120 5.54 1.35 -11.04
C ILE A 120 6.64 2.06 -10.26
N GLY A 121 7.37 1.34 -9.40
CA GLY A 121 8.54 1.87 -8.72
C GLY A 121 9.61 2.35 -9.71
N LYS A 122 9.94 1.53 -10.70
CA LYS A 122 10.91 1.91 -11.74
C LYS A 122 10.44 3.13 -12.56
N ILE A 123 9.16 3.20 -12.89
CA ILE A 123 8.59 4.37 -13.58
C ILE A 123 8.73 5.61 -12.69
N SER A 124 8.51 5.51 -11.39
CA SER A 124 8.62 6.63 -10.45
C SER A 124 10.05 7.11 -10.20
N ASP A 125 11.05 6.29 -10.49
CA ASP A 125 12.46 6.70 -10.43
C ASP A 125 12.93 7.42 -11.72
N ILE A 126 12.21 7.21 -12.84
CA ILE A 126 12.52 7.85 -14.14
C ILE A 126 11.72 9.15 -14.32
N PHE A 127 10.47 9.14 -13.88
CA PHE A 127 9.55 10.27 -14.04
C PHE A 127 9.30 10.97 -12.69
N ASP A 128 8.81 12.20 -12.73
CA ASP A 128 8.36 12.92 -11.54
C ASP A 128 7.34 12.07 -10.74
N ARG A 129 7.73 11.69 -9.52
CA ARG A 129 6.94 10.85 -8.62
C ARG A 129 5.54 11.39 -8.36
N ARG A 130 5.39 12.72 -8.29
CA ARG A 130 4.08 13.36 -8.12
C ARG A 130 3.17 13.08 -9.30
N LYS A 131 3.70 13.16 -10.54
CA LYS A 131 2.94 12.83 -11.76
C LYS A 131 2.56 11.35 -11.77
N VAL A 132 3.47 10.46 -11.40
CA VAL A 132 3.19 9.02 -11.31
C VAL A 132 2.05 8.75 -10.32
N ILE A 133 2.07 9.38 -9.14
CA ILE A 133 0.99 9.29 -8.15
C ILE A 133 -0.34 9.78 -8.75
N ILE A 134 -0.35 10.96 -9.40
CA ILE A 134 -1.56 11.52 -10.01
C ILE A 134 -2.13 10.58 -11.08
N TYR A 135 -1.30 10.07 -11.99
CA TYR A 135 -1.77 9.13 -13.03
C TYR A 135 -2.25 7.81 -12.44
N SER A 136 -1.57 7.29 -11.43
CA SER A 136 -1.98 6.07 -10.73
C SER A 136 -3.32 6.24 -10.02
N THR A 137 -3.57 7.39 -9.38
CA THR A 137 -4.87 7.64 -8.72
C THR A 137 -6.02 7.74 -9.72
N PHE A 138 -5.84 8.46 -10.83
CA PHE A 138 -6.87 8.52 -11.87
C PHE A 138 -7.06 7.18 -12.57
N GLY A 139 -5.99 6.42 -12.79
CA GLY A 139 -6.07 5.05 -13.31
C GLY A 139 -6.87 4.13 -12.36
N ALA A 140 -6.59 4.19 -11.06
CA ALA A 140 -7.35 3.44 -10.06
C ALA A 140 -8.83 3.84 -10.05
N ALA A 141 -9.14 5.15 -10.08
CA ALA A 141 -10.53 5.63 -10.16
C ALA A 141 -11.24 5.14 -11.42
N PHE A 142 -10.57 5.17 -12.57
CA PHE A 142 -11.10 4.66 -13.83
C PHE A 142 -11.40 3.15 -13.77
N PHE A 143 -10.48 2.34 -13.28
CA PHE A 143 -10.70 0.89 -13.18
C PHE A 143 -11.72 0.51 -12.10
N ALA A 144 -11.84 1.29 -11.02
CA ALA A 144 -12.93 1.14 -10.07
C ALA A 144 -14.30 1.46 -10.72
N PHE A 145 -14.36 2.45 -11.61
CA PHE A 145 -15.55 2.72 -12.41
C PHE A 145 -15.88 1.56 -13.37
N CYS A 146 -14.87 1.00 -14.06
CA CYS A 146 -15.05 -0.21 -14.86
C CYS A 146 -15.59 -1.39 -14.05
N ALA A 147 -15.15 -1.54 -12.79
CA ALA A 147 -15.68 -2.57 -11.89
C ALA A 147 -17.18 -2.36 -11.57
N ILE A 148 -17.63 -1.10 -11.42
CA ILE A 148 -19.07 -0.80 -11.29
C ILE A 148 -19.84 -1.24 -12.53
N LEU A 149 -19.34 -0.92 -13.72
CA LEU A 149 -20.00 -1.32 -14.98
C LEU A 149 -20.06 -2.83 -15.11
N ALA A 150 -18.97 -3.53 -14.81
CA ALA A 150 -18.91 -4.98 -14.85
C ALA A 150 -19.83 -5.62 -13.79
N SER A 151 -19.94 -5.04 -12.58
CA SER A 151 -20.84 -5.57 -11.56
C SER A 151 -22.32 -5.42 -11.90
N ARG A 152 -22.71 -4.35 -12.60
CA ARG A 152 -24.10 -4.16 -13.07
C ARG A 152 -24.54 -5.27 -14.02
N GLN A 153 -23.65 -5.76 -14.85
CA GLN A 153 -23.96 -6.85 -15.78
C GLN A 153 -24.23 -8.19 -15.09
N MET A 154 -23.74 -8.36 -13.86
CA MET A 154 -23.98 -9.58 -13.08
C MET A 154 -25.42 -9.66 -12.49
N TYR A 155 -26.15 -8.55 -12.46
CA TYR A 155 -27.56 -8.52 -12.06
C TYR A 155 -28.54 -8.80 -13.21
N LEU A 156 -28.06 -8.95 -14.44
CA LEU A 156 -28.89 -9.30 -15.59
C LEU A 156 -29.30 -10.76 -15.52
N PRO A 157 -30.44 -11.15 -16.16
CA PRO A 157 -30.84 -12.54 -16.31
C PRO A 157 -29.70 -13.40 -16.87
N ALA A 158 -29.65 -14.67 -16.49
CA ALA A 158 -28.54 -15.58 -16.82
C ALA A 158 -28.21 -15.65 -18.33
N GLU A 159 -29.19 -15.40 -19.19
CA GLU A 159 -29.03 -15.34 -20.65
C GLU A 159 -28.27 -14.10 -21.13
N LEU A 160 -28.24 -13.03 -20.34
CA LEU A 160 -27.57 -11.76 -20.62
C LEU A 160 -26.39 -11.49 -19.65
N ALA A 161 -26.21 -12.35 -18.65
CA ALA A 161 -25.16 -12.21 -17.65
C ALA A 161 -23.79 -12.43 -18.28
N THR A 162 -23.04 -11.36 -18.40
CA THR A 162 -21.64 -11.43 -18.85
C THR A 162 -20.80 -12.18 -17.82
N ASN A 163 -19.81 -12.90 -18.33
CA ASN A 163 -18.83 -13.62 -17.53
C ASN A 163 -18.17 -12.66 -16.51
N LYS A 164 -18.02 -13.09 -15.24
CA LYS A 164 -17.34 -12.36 -14.15
C LYS A 164 -15.90 -11.93 -14.49
N THR A 165 -15.37 -12.34 -15.61
CA THR A 165 -14.01 -12.05 -16.08
C THR A 165 -13.73 -10.55 -16.16
N TRP A 166 -14.66 -9.74 -16.66
CA TRP A 166 -14.47 -8.29 -16.75
C TRP A 166 -14.36 -7.63 -15.36
N PHE A 167 -15.08 -8.15 -14.38
CA PHE A 167 -14.97 -7.70 -13.00
C PHE A 167 -13.59 -8.01 -12.43
N TYR A 168 -13.08 -9.24 -12.62
CA TYR A 168 -11.74 -9.61 -12.17
C TYR A 168 -10.64 -8.79 -12.86
N ILE A 169 -10.74 -8.57 -14.17
CA ILE A 169 -9.79 -7.73 -14.91
C ILE A 169 -9.80 -6.31 -14.37
N SER A 170 -10.97 -5.72 -14.13
CA SER A 170 -11.08 -4.38 -13.57
C SER A 170 -10.44 -4.27 -12.18
N LEU A 171 -10.61 -5.29 -11.32
CA LEU A 171 -9.99 -5.33 -10.00
C LEU A 171 -8.47 -5.50 -10.07
N ILE A 172 -7.96 -6.33 -10.98
CA ILE A 172 -6.52 -6.48 -11.22
C ILE A 172 -5.91 -5.14 -11.62
N LEU A 173 -6.49 -4.46 -12.61
CA LEU A 173 -6.00 -3.18 -13.11
C LEU A 173 -6.14 -2.06 -12.06
N PHE A 174 -7.23 -2.06 -11.28
CA PHE A 174 -7.37 -1.19 -10.12
C PHE A 174 -6.25 -1.41 -9.12
N SER A 175 -5.95 -2.67 -8.78
CA SER A 175 -4.91 -3.03 -7.83
C SER A 175 -3.51 -2.62 -8.30
N VAL A 176 -3.21 -2.82 -9.58
CA VAL A 176 -1.96 -2.38 -10.21
C VAL A 176 -1.72 -0.89 -9.98
N CYS A 177 -2.77 -0.08 -10.14
CA CYS A 177 -2.68 1.37 -9.96
C CYS A 177 -2.73 1.80 -8.48
N SER A 178 -3.50 1.11 -7.63
CA SER A 178 -3.79 1.56 -6.26
C SER A 178 -2.78 1.04 -5.23
N LEU A 179 -2.40 -0.25 -5.23
CA LEU A 179 -1.60 -0.82 -4.13
C LEU A 179 -0.17 -0.29 -4.01
N PRO A 180 0.54 0.15 -5.06
CA PRO A 180 1.87 0.76 -4.91
C PRO A 180 1.86 2.16 -4.30
N MET A 181 0.69 2.77 -4.12
CA MET A 181 0.53 4.17 -3.73
C MET A 181 1.26 4.55 -2.44
N PHE A 182 1.21 3.71 -1.38
CA PHE A 182 1.88 4.04 -0.13
C PHE A 182 3.40 4.17 -0.32
N SER A 183 3.99 3.25 -1.07
CA SER A 183 5.43 3.28 -1.38
C SER A 183 5.81 4.52 -2.22
N LEU A 184 4.94 4.92 -3.17
CA LEU A 184 5.12 6.14 -3.95
C LEU A 184 5.02 7.40 -3.09
N ILE A 185 4.02 7.47 -2.19
CA ILE A 185 3.83 8.59 -1.26
C ILE A 185 5.03 8.73 -0.33
N LEU A 186 5.53 7.61 0.20
CA LEU A 186 6.71 7.60 1.07
C LEU A 186 7.95 8.07 0.31
N ALA A 187 8.19 7.53 -0.89
CA ALA A 187 9.32 7.93 -1.74
C ALA A 187 9.23 9.42 -2.10
N HIS A 188 8.04 9.90 -2.50
CA HIS A 188 7.82 11.33 -2.77
C HIS A 188 8.07 12.22 -1.53
N THR A 189 7.71 11.76 -0.34
CA THR A 189 7.96 12.54 0.88
C THR A 189 9.45 12.60 1.19
N ASN A 190 10.16 11.49 1.00
CA ASN A 190 11.60 11.41 1.20
C ASN A 190 12.40 12.32 0.26
N ASP A 191 11.87 12.67 -0.92
CA ASP A 191 12.51 13.64 -1.83
C ASP A 191 12.65 15.05 -1.23
N PHE A 192 11.90 15.35 -0.17
CA PHE A 192 11.88 16.66 0.49
C PHE A 192 12.47 16.64 1.91
N ILE A 193 13.05 15.53 2.32
CA ILE A 193 13.53 15.33 3.70
C ILE A 193 14.96 14.81 3.65
N PRO A 194 15.85 15.26 4.55
CA PRO A 194 17.21 14.72 4.67
C PRO A 194 17.19 13.22 5.00
N LYS A 195 18.17 12.49 4.48
CA LYS A 195 18.26 11.00 4.62
C LYS A 195 18.25 10.55 6.08
N GLU A 196 18.90 11.30 6.98
CA GLU A 196 18.98 11.04 8.42
C GLU A 196 17.60 11.08 9.11
N GLN A 197 16.60 11.68 8.46
CA GLN A 197 15.25 11.84 8.99
C GLN A 197 14.21 10.94 8.31
N PHE A 198 14.61 10.09 7.36
CA PHE A 198 13.68 9.21 6.62
C PHE A 198 12.85 8.30 7.53
N VAL A 199 13.48 7.77 8.58
CA VAL A 199 12.80 6.89 9.55
C VAL A 199 11.74 7.67 10.32
N ALA A 200 12.07 8.88 10.78
CA ALA A 200 11.13 9.73 11.51
C ALA A 200 9.96 10.19 10.62
N ALA A 201 10.26 10.57 9.39
CA ALA A 201 9.24 10.96 8.41
C ALA A 201 8.32 9.79 8.05
N GLY A 202 8.89 8.60 7.84
CA GLY A 202 8.12 7.38 7.59
C GLY A 202 7.19 7.02 8.73
N ALA A 203 7.63 7.18 9.99
CA ALA A 203 6.80 6.99 11.18
C ALA A 203 5.61 7.98 11.23
N SER A 204 5.86 9.25 10.90
CA SER A 204 4.81 10.28 10.84
C SER A 204 3.81 10.03 9.70
N LEU A 205 4.28 9.59 8.53
CA LEU A 205 3.41 9.17 7.42
C LEU A 205 2.57 7.97 7.79
N GLN A 206 3.18 6.97 8.44
CA GLN A 206 2.49 5.77 8.91
C GLN A 206 1.39 6.11 9.92
N PHE A 207 1.67 7.02 10.85
CA PHE A 207 0.69 7.51 11.82
C PHE A 207 -0.49 8.21 11.10
N THR A 208 -0.18 9.09 10.13
CA THR A 208 -1.19 9.80 9.33
C THR A 208 -2.03 8.84 8.51
N PHE A 209 -1.41 7.83 7.91
CA PHE A 209 -2.09 6.73 7.23
C PHE A 209 -3.05 5.99 8.19
N GLY A 210 -2.58 5.66 9.40
CA GLY A 210 -3.38 5.01 10.44
C GLY A 210 -4.61 5.83 10.84
N MET A 211 -4.47 7.16 10.98
CA MET A 211 -5.61 8.05 11.24
C MET A 211 -6.66 7.97 10.12
N GLY A 212 -6.25 7.97 8.86
CA GLY A 212 -7.15 7.77 7.73
C GLY A 212 -7.81 6.38 7.76
N ALA A 213 -7.02 5.35 8.08
CA ALA A 213 -7.48 3.97 8.13
C ALA A 213 -8.58 3.73 9.18
N MET A 214 -8.58 4.45 10.29
CA MET A 214 -9.62 4.35 11.31
C MET A 214 -11.01 4.71 10.78
N GLY A 215 -11.09 5.74 9.93
CA GLY A 215 -12.37 6.21 9.37
C GLY A 215 -12.82 5.47 8.10
N GLY A 216 -11.92 4.80 7.41
CA GLY A 216 -12.17 4.25 6.08
C GLY A 216 -13.38 3.33 5.97
N PRO A 217 -13.46 2.22 6.71
CA PRO A 217 -14.59 1.30 6.63
C PRO A 217 -15.91 1.94 7.02
N PHE A 218 -15.90 2.83 8.02
CA PHE A 218 -17.09 3.55 8.46
C PHE A 218 -17.62 4.48 7.36
N LEU A 219 -16.76 5.32 6.78
CA LEU A 219 -17.14 6.21 5.69
C LEU A 219 -17.60 5.42 4.46
N CYS A 220 -16.91 4.34 4.12
CA CYS A 220 -17.31 3.49 3.00
C CYS A 220 -18.70 2.87 3.22
N SER A 221 -19.02 2.44 4.44
CA SER A 221 -20.35 1.92 4.79
C SER A 221 -21.43 2.97 4.60
N ILE A 222 -21.14 4.25 4.87
CA ILE A 222 -22.09 5.35 4.58
C ILE A 222 -22.36 5.45 3.07
N PHE A 223 -21.29 5.41 2.25
CA PHE A 223 -21.44 5.42 0.79
C PHE A 223 -22.26 4.21 0.29
N MET A 224 -22.02 3.03 0.86
CA MET A 224 -22.79 1.82 0.52
C MET A 224 -24.27 1.95 0.96
N ASN A 225 -24.55 2.63 2.07
CA ASN A 225 -25.93 2.86 2.51
C ASN A 225 -26.67 3.85 1.61
N ILE A 226 -26.02 4.90 1.12
CA ILE A 226 -26.62 5.95 0.28
C ILE A 226 -26.79 5.50 -1.17
N VAL A 227 -25.75 4.89 -1.74
CA VAL A 227 -25.67 4.56 -3.18
C VAL A 227 -26.06 3.09 -3.47
N GLY A 228 -26.19 2.29 -2.41
CA GLY A 228 -26.33 0.84 -2.50
C GLY A 228 -24.95 0.16 -2.59
N LEU A 229 -24.94 -1.11 -2.95
CA LEU A 229 -23.73 -1.95 -2.91
C LEU A 229 -22.55 -1.36 -3.70
N ASN A 230 -22.81 -0.74 -4.86
CA ASN A 230 -21.80 -0.06 -5.66
C ASN A 230 -21.20 1.19 -4.99
N GLY A 231 -21.78 1.66 -3.88
CA GLY A 231 -21.20 2.69 -3.03
C GLY A 231 -19.78 2.36 -2.55
N PHE A 232 -19.44 1.08 -2.47
CA PHE A 232 -18.07 0.63 -2.21
C PHE A 232 -17.07 1.19 -3.26
N PHE A 233 -17.32 0.98 -4.54
CA PHE A 233 -16.45 1.51 -5.59
C PHE A 233 -16.56 3.02 -5.75
N VAL A 234 -17.76 3.60 -5.57
CA VAL A 234 -17.94 5.06 -5.59
C VAL A 234 -17.07 5.73 -4.53
N PHE A 235 -16.98 5.14 -3.34
CA PHE A 235 -16.07 5.58 -2.27
C PHE A 235 -14.61 5.53 -2.71
N LEU A 236 -14.18 4.42 -3.28
CA LEU A 236 -12.79 4.27 -3.76
C LEU A 236 -12.48 5.32 -4.84
N ILE A 237 -13.38 5.52 -5.81
CA ILE A 237 -13.26 6.55 -6.86
C ILE A 237 -13.13 7.93 -6.24
N PHE A 238 -14.02 8.29 -5.33
CA PHE A 238 -14.04 9.60 -4.70
C PHE A 238 -12.71 9.95 -4.03
N PHE A 239 -12.18 9.06 -3.20
CA PHE A 239 -10.94 9.32 -2.49
C PHE A 239 -9.70 9.30 -3.40
N HIS A 240 -9.66 8.46 -4.44
CA HIS A 240 -8.60 8.50 -5.44
C HIS A 240 -8.62 9.83 -6.22
N ILE A 241 -9.80 10.31 -6.60
CA ILE A 241 -9.94 11.63 -7.27
C ILE A 241 -9.48 12.75 -6.34
N LEU A 242 -9.77 12.70 -5.04
CA LEU A 242 -9.30 13.70 -4.07
C LEU A 242 -7.76 13.76 -4.03
N ILE A 243 -7.08 12.61 -3.98
CA ILE A 243 -5.61 12.56 -4.02
C ILE A 243 -5.10 13.15 -5.34
N GLY A 244 -5.66 12.75 -6.47
CA GLY A 244 -5.27 13.23 -7.79
C GLY A 244 -5.47 14.73 -7.96
N ALA A 245 -6.64 15.24 -7.57
CA ALA A 245 -6.98 16.66 -7.62
C ALA A 245 -6.06 17.51 -6.72
N PHE A 246 -5.80 17.04 -5.49
CA PHE A 246 -4.85 17.70 -4.59
C PHE A 246 -3.44 17.67 -5.16
N GLY A 247 -3.04 16.58 -5.82
CA GLY A 247 -1.75 16.46 -6.52
C GLY A 247 -1.62 17.48 -7.65
N ILE A 248 -2.66 17.66 -8.48
CA ILE A 248 -2.69 18.67 -9.55
C ILE A 248 -2.56 20.07 -8.94
N TYR A 249 -3.35 20.39 -7.90
CA TYR A 249 -3.25 21.66 -7.19
C TYR A 249 -1.82 21.92 -6.67
N ARG A 250 -1.21 20.91 -6.04
CA ARG A 250 0.16 21.05 -5.51
C ARG A 250 1.23 21.18 -6.59
N ASN A 251 0.95 20.69 -7.79
CA ASN A 251 1.86 20.84 -8.93
C ASN A 251 1.94 22.30 -9.44
N THR A 252 0.88 23.09 -9.23
CA THR A 252 0.88 24.52 -9.56
C THR A 252 1.59 25.39 -8.51
N VAL A 253 1.71 24.90 -7.26
CA VAL A 253 2.22 25.70 -6.12
C VAL A 253 3.72 25.46 -5.88
N ARG A 254 4.26 24.29 -6.22
CA ARG A 254 5.67 23.93 -5.92
C ARG A 254 6.31 23.22 -7.11
N SER A 255 7.49 23.70 -7.50
CA SER A 255 8.33 23.08 -8.53
C SER A 255 8.71 21.63 -8.17
N VAL A 256 9.03 20.86 -9.20
CA VAL A 256 9.53 19.49 -9.11
C VAL A 256 10.94 19.49 -8.52
N VAL A 257 11.28 18.49 -7.72
CA VAL A 257 12.67 18.23 -7.32
C VAL A 257 13.36 17.54 -8.51
N GLU A 258 14.33 18.21 -9.09
CA GLU A 258 15.19 17.62 -10.11
C GLU A 258 16.21 16.71 -9.43
N ASN A 259 16.31 15.45 -9.86
CA ASN A 259 17.23 14.43 -9.33
C ASN A 259 16.99 14.09 -7.85
N PRO A 260 15.94 13.37 -7.52
CA PRO A 260 15.72 12.93 -6.15
C PRO A 260 16.85 11.97 -5.70
N ASP A 261 17.46 12.29 -4.57
CA ASP A 261 18.53 11.44 -3.96
C ASP A 261 18.02 10.09 -3.44
N SER A 262 16.71 9.93 -3.34
CA SER A 262 16.08 8.73 -2.83
C SER A 262 15.61 7.81 -3.97
N GLN A 263 16.01 6.54 -3.93
CA GLN A 263 15.46 5.51 -4.82
C GLN A 263 14.14 4.97 -4.27
N PHE A 264 13.27 4.52 -5.17
CA PHE A 264 12.02 3.87 -4.78
C PHE A 264 12.32 2.55 -4.07
N VAL A 265 11.81 2.43 -2.83
CA VAL A 265 11.82 1.17 -2.08
C VAL A 265 10.36 0.80 -1.76
N ALA A 266 9.93 -0.36 -2.25
CA ALA A 266 8.60 -0.87 -1.99
C ALA A 266 8.43 -1.19 -0.51
N MET A 267 7.59 -0.43 0.18
CA MET A 267 7.32 -0.57 1.62
C MET A 267 5.83 -0.76 1.87
N PRO A 268 5.45 -1.67 2.79
CA PRO A 268 4.07 -1.85 3.19
C PRO A 268 3.59 -0.70 4.07
N SER A 269 2.30 -0.43 4.01
CA SER A 269 1.64 0.52 4.90
C SER A 269 1.63 0.11 6.37
N THR A 270 2.02 -1.12 6.67
CA THR A 270 2.12 -1.70 8.02
C THR A 270 3.56 -1.83 8.51
N ILE A 271 4.54 -1.20 7.83
CA ILE A 271 5.94 -1.28 8.23
C ILE A 271 6.15 -0.63 9.60
N THR A 272 6.96 -1.28 10.43
CA THR A 272 7.35 -0.73 11.72
C THR A 272 8.52 0.27 11.57
N VAL A 273 8.74 1.12 12.57
CA VAL A 273 9.89 2.05 12.61
C VAL A 273 11.21 1.30 12.44
N ALA A 274 11.37 0.16 13.10
CA ALA A 274 12.55 -0.70 12.93
C ALA A 274 12.68 -1.23 11.51
N GLY A 275 11.58 -1.57 10.83
CA GLY A 275 11.60 -2.00 9.43
C GLY A 275 12.00 -0.88 8.46
N ILE A 276 11.64 0.39 8.76
CA ILE A 276 12.08 1.53 7.98
C ILE A 276 13.59 1.74 8.15
N GLU A 277 14.11 1.64 9.36
CA GLU A 277 15.54 1.79 9.67
C GLU A 277 16.41 0.73 8.98
N LEU A 278 15.93 -0.48 8.86
CA LEU A 278 16.60 -1.58 8.16
C LEU A 278 16.40 -1.54 6.62
N SER A 279 15.72 -0.52 6.11
CA SER A 279 15.50 -0.37 4.67
C SER A 279 16.79 -0.01 3.94
N PRO A 280 17.00 -0.54 2.72
CA PRO A 280 18.13 -0.14 1.88
C PRO A 280 18.20 1.36 1.61
N ALA A 281 17.07 2.07 1.64
CA ALA A 281 17.04 3.54 1.48
C ALA A 281 17.75 4.28 2.62
N VAL A 282 17.84 3.68 3.80
CA VAL A 282 18.52 4.24 4.99
C VAL A 282 19.93 3.67 5.12
N GLY A 283 20.14 2.38 4.79
CA GLY A 283 21.41 1.67 4.94
C GLY A 283 22.56 2.17 4.04
N SER A 284 22.25 2.93 2.98
CA SER A 284 23.27 3.56 2.14
C SER A 284 24.02 4.72 2.81
N ILE A 285 23.67 5.06 4.04
CA ILE A 285 24.30 6.15 4.83
C ILE A 285 25.53 5.66 5.61
N GLU A 286 25.77 4.35 5.74
CA GLU A 286 26.73 3.79 6.70
C GLU A 286 27.98 3.11 6.09
N GLU A 287 28.34 3.31 4.84
CA GLU A 287 29.72 3.00 4.45
C GLU A 287 30.63 4.21 4.79
N PRO A 288 31.42 4.16 5.89
CA PRO A 288 32.52 5.11 6.05
C PRO A 288 33.47 4.84 4.89
N GLN A 289 33.76 5.88 4.11
CA GLN A 289 34.93 5.86 3.23
C GLN A 289 36.11 5.34 4.07
N LYS A 290 36.64 4.17 3.70
CA LYS A 290 37.94 3.75 4.16
C LYS A 290 38.90 4.89 3.80
N THR A 291 39.30 5.65 4.77
CA THR A 291 40.48 6.52 4.68
C THR A 291 41.64 5.57 4.32
N GLU A 292 42.07 5.59 3.07
CA GLU A 292 43.35 5.03 2.71
C GLU A 292 44.39 5.74 3.57
N ASP A 293 44.97 4.99 4.49
CA ASP A 293 46.18 5.42 5.23
C ASP A 293 47.25 5.79 4.21
N ILE A 294 47.41 7.09 4.00
CA ILE A 294 48.61 7.60 3.31
C ILE A 294 49.77 7.30 4.26
N GLN A 295 50.48 6.20 3.96
CA GLN A 295 51.79 5.95 4.54
C GLN A 295 52.71 7.09 4.13
N VAL A 296 52.92 8.01 5.04
CA VAL A 296 54.01 8.98 4.96
C VAL A 296 55.29 8.20 5.20
N THR A 297 55.95 7.83 4.14
CA THR A 297 57.33 7.31 4.17
C THR A 297 58.24 8.48 4.53
N SER A 298 58.72 8.47 5.75
CA SER A 298 59.83 9.36 6.23
C SER A 298 61.13 8.96 5.51
N LEU A 299 61.72 9.92 4.84
CA LEU A 299 63.18 10.01 4.61
C LEU A 299 63.79 10.97 5.60
#